data_c601ec7dedbd33674af584c618c468e8
#
_entry.id   c601ec7dedbd33674af584c618c468e8
#
_cell.length_a   1.000
_cell.length_b   1.000
_cell.length_c   1.000
_cell.angle_alpha   90.00
_cell.angle_beta   90.00
_cell.angle_gamma   90.00
#
_symmetry.space_group_name_H-M   'P 1'
#
loop_
_entity.id
_entity.type
_entity.pdbx_description
1 polymer ?
#
loop_
_entity_poly.entity_id
_entity_poly.type
_entity_poly.pdbx_seq_one_letter_code
_entity_poly.pdbx_strand_id
1 'polypeptide(L)'
;MRFIICFLIFTISSISLAQNKDTSTTKGPYNQLIIRGVTLINGNGAPPISPVDITVENDRITGISVIGYPGVPIDENERPKLRVGGKEINATGMYVLPGFIDMHGHIGGISQGADWEYVFKLWLAHGVTTVREPSGRGVEYAVDLKKRSSK
;
A
#
# COMPACT_ATOMS: atom_id res chain seq x y z
N MET A 1 2.49 -65.62 23.69
CA MET A 1 3.45 -64.50 23.56
C MET A 1 2.82 -63.42 22.72
N ARG A 2 2.31 -62.33 23.36
CA ARG A 2 1.63 -61.24 22.65
C ARG A 2 2.62 -60.09 22.53
N PHE A 3 3.02 -59.74 21.31
CA PHE A 3 3.85 -58.56 21.02
C PHE A 3 2.94 -57.35 20.96
N ILE A 4 3.09 -56.42 21.91
CA ILE A 4 2.47 -55.09 21.88
C ILE A 4 3.43 -54.20 21.09
N ILE A 5 2.99 -53.79 19.89
CA ILE A 5 3.68 -52.78 19.09
C ILE A 5 3.21 -51.41 19.56
N CYS A 6 4.05 -50.68 20.31
CA CYS A 6 3.83 -49.30 20.64
C CYS A 6 4.07 -48.42 19.41
N PHE A 7 2.99 -47.86 18.85
CA PHE A 7 3.08 -46.86 17.80
C PHE A 7 3.36 -45.50 18.44
N LEU A 8 4.61 -45.06 18.34
CA LEU A 8 5.01 -43.72 18.78
C LEU A 8 4.55 -42.71 17.71
N ILE A 9 3.43 -42.02 17.95
CA ILE A 9 2.97 -40.91 17.09
C ILE A 9 3.83 -39.69 17.40
N PHE A 10 4.77 -39.43 16.49
CA PHE A 10 5.58 -38.20 16.52
C PHE A 10 4.70 -37.05 15.98
N THR A 11 4.07 -36.30 16.86
CA THR A 11 3.39 -35.03 16.49
C THR A 11 4.45 -33.98 16.20
N ILE A 12 4.70 -33.73 14.92
CA ILE A 12 5.50 -32.59 14.48
C ILE A 12 4.65 -31.32 14.71
N SER A 13 4.87 -30.67 15.84
CA SER A 13 4.32 -29.32 16.07
C SER A 13 4.99 -28.37 15.08
N SER A 14 4.29 -27.99 14.04
CA SER A 14 4.69 -26.90 13.15
C SER A 14 4.74 -25.60 13.97
N ILE A 15 5.94 -25.21 14.41
CA ILE A 15 6.17 -23.89 14.98
C ILE A 15 6.00 -22.92 13.81
N SER A 16 4.82 -22.35 13.69
CA SER A 16 4.60 -21.20 12.83
C SER A 16 5.45 -20.05 13.40
N LEU A 17 6.61 -19.83 12.83
CA LEU A 17 7.38 -18.61 13.07
C LEU A 17 6.52 -17.48 12.52
N ALA A 18 5.74 -16.87 13.39
CA ALA A 18 5.16 -15.57 13.12
C ALA A 18 6.35 -14.66 12.79
N GLN A 19 6.49 -14.30 11.51
CA GLN A 19 7.45 -13.30 11.09
C GLN A 19 7.21 -12.08 11.98
N ASN A 20 8.21 -11.74 12.75
CA ASN A 20 8.22 -10.55 13.56
C ASN A 20 8.07 -9.38 12.57
N LYS A 21 6.82 -8.94 12.40
CA LYS A 21 6.51 -7.79 11.56
C LYS A 21 7.22 -6.64 12.23
N ASP A 22 8.31 -6.18 11.61
CA ASP A 22 9.01 -4.99 12.03
C ASP A 22 7.96 -3.87 12.15
N THR A 23 7.54 -3.61 13.38
CA THR A 23 6.61 -2.54 13.72
C THR A 23 7.35 -1.21 13.77
N SER A 24 8.46 -1.07 13.03
CA SER A 24 8.99 0.24 12.72
C SER A 24 7.90 0.94 11.91
N THR A 25 6.98 1.56 12.65
CA THR A 25 5.99 2.47 12.11
C THR A 25 6.71 3.41 11.17
N THR A 26 6.41 3.32 9.91
CA THR A 26 6.90 4.23 8.89
C THR A 26 6.51 5.63 9.33
N LYS A 27 7.43 6.33 9.99
CA LYS A 27 7.19 7.68 10.45
C LYS A 27 7.31 8.59 9.25
N GLY A 28 6.19 8.89 8.61
CA GLY A 28 6.06 9.97 7.64
C GLY A 28 5.54 11.23 8.33
N PRO A 29 5.34 12.32 7.57
CA PRO A 29 5.66 12.43 6.14
C PRO A 29 7.16 12.55 5.87
N TYR A 30 7.62 11.96 4.75
CA TYR A 30 8.98 12.14 4.26
C TYR A 30 9.02 13.28 3.25
N ASN A 31 10.08 14.08 3.26
CA ASN A 31 10.30 15.12 2.24
C ASN A 31 10.51 14.53 0.83
N GLN A 32 11.03 13.31 0.77
CA GLN A 32 11.13 12.54 -0.45
C GLN A 32 10.92 11.04 -0.16
N LEU A 33 10.15 10.39 -1.02
CA LEU A 33 9.99 8.93 -1.06
C LEU A 33 10.32 8.44 -2.47
N ILE A 34 11.15 7.40 -2.58
CA ILE A 34 11.40 6.74 -3.87
C ILE A 34 10.91 5.29 -3.78
N ILE A 35 10.02 4.90 -4.69
CA ILE A 35 9.54 3.53 -4.83
C ILE A 35 10.33 2.90 -5.98
N ARG A 36 11.12 1.87 -5.67
CA ARG A 36 12.14 1.29 -6.55
C ARG A 36 11.67 0.06 -7.30
N GLY A 37 11.89 0.05 -8.63
CA GLY A 37 11.85 -1.17 -9.45
C GLY A 37 10.47 -1.76 -9.69
N VAL A 38 9.42 -0.95 -9.64
CA VAL A 38 8.03 -1.40 -9.79
C VAL A 38 7.63 -1.63 -11.24
N THR A 39 6.55 -2.37 -11.43
CA THR A 39 5.75 -2.34 -12.65
C THR A 39 4.62 -1.33 -12.48
N LEU A 40 4.63 -0.27 -13.26
CA LEU A 40 3.62 0.78 -13.23
C LEU A 40 2.46 0.48 -14.18
N ILE A 41 1.25 0.48 -13.64
CA ILE A 41 -0.02 0.49 -14.38
C ILE A 41 -0.68 1.84 -14.10
N ASN A 42 -0.55 2.79 -15.02
CA ASN A 42 -0.94 4.18 -14.77
C ASN A 42 -2.44 4.48 -14.94
N GLY A 43 -3.23 3.50 -15.34
CA GLY A 43 -4.69 3.63 -15.47
C GLY A 43 -5.18 4.36 -16.73
N ASN A 44 -4.30 4.71 -17.67
CA ASN A 44 -4.69 5.41 -18.91
C ASN A 44 -4.99 4.47 -20.09
N GLY A 45 -4.99 3.15 -19.85
CA GLY A 45 -5.22 2.13 -20.89
C GLY A 45 -3.96 1.73 -21.66
N ALA A 46 -2.80 2.35 -21.40
CA ALA A 46 -1.53 1.91 -21.97
C ALA A 46 -1.01 0.64 -21.31
N PRO A 47 -0.13 -0.14 -21.98
CA PRO A 47 0.53 -1.28 -21.37
C PRO A 47 1.33 -0.91 -20.10
N PRO A 48 1.48 -1.85 -19.16
CA PRO A 48 2.35 -1.64 -18.00
C PRO A 48 3.78 -1.30 -18.39
N ILE A 49 4.44 -0.48 -17.60
CA ILE A 49 5.85 -0.06 -17.80
C ILE A 49 6.68 -0.65 -16.67
N SER A 50 7.78 -1.32 -16.99
CA SER A 50 8.67 -1.96 -16.01
C SER A 50 10.09 -2.11 -16.56
N PRO A 51 11.14 -2.00 -15.72
CA PRO A 51 11.11 -1.53 -14.34
C PRO A 51 11.09 0.01 -14.24
N VAL A 52 10.42 0.53 -13.21
CA VAL A 52 10.23 1.99 -13.02
C VAL A 52 10.57 2.37 -11.58
N ASP A 53 11.23 3.51 -11.39
CA ASP A 53 11.34 4.19 -10.11
C ASP A 53 10.35 5.37 -10.06
N ILE A 54 9.59 5.47 -8.98
CA ILE A 54 8.64 6.56 -8.77
C ILE A 54 9.17 7.45 -7.64
N THR A 55 9.35 8.74 -7.93
CA THR A 55 9.77 9.74 -6.95
C THR A 55 8.56 10.54 -6.50
N VAL A 56 8.37 10.61 -5.19
CA VAL A 56 7.36 11.44 -4.54
C VAL A 56 8.08 12.46 -3.67
N GLU A 57 7.74 13.74 -3.81
CA GLU A 57 8.24 14.82 -2.96
C GLU A 57 7.05 15.48 -2.26
N ASN A 58 7.11 15.50 -0.93
CA ASN A 58 5.99 15.90 -0.09
C ASN A 58 4.73 15.08 -0.41
N ASP A 59 3.74 15.67 -1.06
CA ASP A 59 2.46 15.07 -1.44
C ASP A 59 2.29 14.89 -2.97
N ARG A 60 3.38 15.04 -3.74
CA ARG A 60 3.34 15.02 -5.21
C ARG A 60 4.27 13.98 -5.80
N ILE A 61 3.79 13.28 -6.83
CA ILE A 61 4.65 12.49 -7.71
C ILE A 61 5.41 13.48 -8.60
N THR A 62 6.74 13.55 -8.42
CA THR A 62 7.60 14.49 -9.14
C THR A 62 8.40 13.84 -10.26
N GLY A 63 8.49 12.51 -10.24
CA GLY A 63 9.20 11.77 -11.28
C GLY A 63 8.72 10.34 -11.44
N ILE A 64 8.71 9.89 -12.68
CA ILE A 64 8.52 8.49 -13.09
C ILE A 64 9.66 8.17 -14.05
N SER A 65 10.65 7.42 -13.60
CA SER A 65 11.86 7.11 -14.33
C SER A 65 11.86 5.66 -14.78
N VAL A 66 11.84 5.41 -16.08
CA VAL A 66 12.12 4.08 -16.64
C VAL A 66 13.61 3.81 -16.45
N ILE A 67 13.95 2.80 -15.67
CA ILE A 67 15.33 2.53 -15.23
C ILE A 67 15.99 1.35 -15.97
N GLY A 68 15.31 0.81 -16.97
CA GLY A 68 15.80 -0.31 -17.77
C GLY A 68 14.69 -0.98 -18.54
N TYR A 69 14.98 -2.20 -19.00
CA TYR A 69 14.03 -3.05 -19.69
C TYR A 69 14.03 -4.44 -19.04
N PRO A 70 12.92 -5.20 -19.11
CA PRO A 70 12.88 -6.56 -18.57
C PRO A 70 14.03 -7.43 -19.12
N GLY A 71 14.78 -8.07 -18.22
CA GLY A 71 15.90 -8.94 -18.58
C GLY A 71 17.23 -8.22 -18.85
N VAL A 72 17.28 -6.90 -18.77
CA VAL A 72 18.51 -6.10 -18.91
C VAL A 72 18.96 -5.61 -17.53
N PRO A 73 20.27 -5.72 -17.18
CA PRO A 73 20.77 -5.14 -15.94
C PRO A 73 20.49 -3.63 -15.84
N ILE A 74 20.08 -3.20 -14.66
CA ILE A 74 19.78 -1.79 -14.36
C ILE A 74 21.09 -1.06 -14.11
N ASP A 75 21.29 0.11 -14.74
CA ASP A 75 22.38 1.02 -14.38
C ASP A 75 21.99 1.85 -13.16
N GLU A 76 22.59 1.52 -12.02
CA GLU A 76 22.31 2.21 -10.74
C GLU A 76 22.70 3.71 -10.77
N ASN A 77 23.56 4.13 -11.69
CA ASN A 77 23.96 5.54 -11.81
C ASN A 77 22.87 6.41 -12.43
N GLU A 78 22.04 5.83 -13.28
CA GLU A 78 20.93 6.52 -13.96
C GLU A 78 19.66 6.63 -13.08
N ARG A 79 19.65 5.99 -11.93
CA ARG A 79 18.49 6.00 -11.03
C ARG A 79 18.37 7.31 -10.25
N PRO A 80 17.15 7.74 -9.92
CA PRO A 80 16.92 8.89 -9.04
C PRO A 80 17.70 8.78 -7.73
N LYS A 81 18.38 9.85 -7.33
CA LYS A 81 19.17 9.89 -6.10
C LYS A 81 18.28 10.19 -4.89
N LEU A 82 18.45 9.42 -3.81
CA LEU A 82 17.77 9.69 -2.55
C LEU A 82 18.39 10.92 -1.88
N ARG A 83 17.55 11.87 -1.46
CA ARG A 83 17.99 13.04 -0.70
C ARG A 83 18.17 12.70 0.79
N VAL A 84 18.94 13.52 1.48
CA VAL A 84 19.09 13.42 2.94
C VAL A 84 17.72 13.56 3.61
N GLY A 85 17.39 12.63 4.50
CA GLY A 85 16.08 12.58 5.17
C GLY A 85 14.94 12.00 4.33
N GLY A 86 15.21 11.56 3.10
CA GLY A 86 14.28 10.81 2.28
C GLY A 86 14.19 9.34 2.69
N LYS A 87 13.20 8.66 2.13
CA LYS A 87 12.99 7.21 2.30
C LYS A 87 12.91 6.53 0.94
N GLU A 88 13.44 5.33 0.85
CA GLU A 88 13.20 4.46 -0.29
C GLU A 88 12.54 3.15 0.12
N ILE A 89 11.76 2.60 -0.79
CA ILE A 89 11.09 1.30 -0.67
C ILE A 89 11.52 0.46 -1.88
N ASN A 90 12.17 -0.66 -1.62
CA ASN A 90 12.39 -1.65 -2.67
C ASN A 90 11.08 -2.38 -2.93
N ALA A 91 10.52 -2.16 -4.11
CA ALA A 91 9.25 -2.75 -4.56
C ALA A 91 9.45 -3.55 -5.86
N THR A 92 10.67 -4.06 -6.08
CA THR A 92 11.00 -4.91 -7.24
C THR A 92 10.05 -6.11 -7.30
N GLY A 93 9.45 -6.32 -8.48
CA GLY A 93 8.45 -7.37 -8.70
C GLY A 93 7.04 -7.04 -8.23
N MET A 94 6.82 -5.86 -7.65
CA MET A 94 5.50 -5.38 -7.26
C MET A 94 4.89 -4.49 -8.34
N TYR A 95 3.57 -4.32 -8.25
CA TYR A 95 2.81 -3.43 -9.12
C TYR A 95 2.39 -2.18 -8.37
N VAL A 96 2.43 -1.04 -9.07
CA VAL A 96 1.89 0.23 -8.58
C VAL A 96 0.77 0.67 -9.49
N LEU A 97 -0.36 1.00 -8.90
CA LEU A 97 -1.55 1.51 -9.57
C LEU A 97 -1.98 2.81 -8.90
N PRO A 98 -2.73 3.68 -9.60
CA PRO A 98 -3.48 4.76 -8.96
C PRO A 98 -4.42 4.19 -7.88
N GLY A 99 -4.63 4.94 -6.80
CA GLY A 99 -5.61 4.55 -5.79
C GLY A 99 -7.00 4.40 -6.39
N PHE A 100 -7.74 3.38 -5.93
CA PHE A 100 -9.08 3.12 -6.43
C PHE A 100 -10.07 4.21 -6.00
N ILE A 101 -11.06 4.45 -6.85
CA ILE A 101 -12.16 5.37 -6.59
C ILE A 101 -13.44 4.57 -6.45
N ASP A 102 -14.06 4.61 -5.28
CA ASP A 102 -15.39 4.03 -5.06
C ASP A 102 -16.46 5.11 -5.26
N MET A 103 -17.32 4.90 -6.26
CA MET A 103 -18.37 5.86 -6.62
C MET A 103 -19.64 5.72 -5.80
N HIS A 104 -19.73 4.74 -4.89
CA HIS A 104 -20.88 4.50 -4.04
C HIS A 104 -20.47 3.82 -2.73
N GLY A 105 -19.70 4.50 -1.90
CA GLY A 105 -19.28 3.98 -0.61
C GLY A 105 -19.91 4.72 0.57
N HIS A 106 -20.12 4.01 1.68
CA HIS A 106 -20.61 4.61 2.91
C HIS A 106 -19.48 4.84 3.90
N ILE A 107 -19.45 6.02 4.48
CA ILE A 107 -18.32 6.51 5.32
C ILE A 107 -18.50 6.24 6.81
N GLY A 108 -19.41 5.32 7.18
CA GLY A 108 -19.65 4.95 8.57
C GLY A 108 -20.58 5.92 9.32
N GLY A 109 -20.54 5.86 10.62
CA GLY A 109 -21.30 6.68 11.54
C GLY A 109 -22.28 5.86 12.39
N ILE A 110 -22.99 6.54 13.32
CA ILE A 110 -23.83 5.90 14.34
C ILE A 110 -24.84 4.92 13.75
N SER A 111 -25.50 5.27 12.65
CA SER A 111 -26.51 4.40 12.01
C SER A 111 -25.90 3.15 11.35
N GLN A 112 -24.59 3.13 11.11
CA GLN A 112 -23.87 1.99 10.54
C GLN A 112 -23.03 1.25 11.60
N GLY A 113 -23.07 1.70 12.87
CA GLY A 113 -22.35 1.07 13.96
C GLY A 113 -20.82 1.15 13.88
N ALA A 114 -20.30 2.02 13.01
CA ALA A 114 -18.87 2.15 12.79
C ALA A 114 -18.42 3.61 12.79
N ASP A 115 -17.28 3.89 13.44
CA ASP A 115 -16.65 5.19 13.38
C ASP A 115 -16.11 5.49 11.98
N TRP A 116 -16.27 6.73 11.51
CA TRP A 116 -15.82 7.17 10.18
C TRP A 116 -14.29 7.03 10.02
N GLU A 117 -13.51 7.29 11.07
CA GLU A 117 -12.05 7.17 11.02
C GLU A 117 -11.61 5.73 10.80
N TYR A 118 -12.28 4.79 11.47
CA TYR A 118 -12.05 3.36 11.25
C TYR A 118 -12.40 2.95 9.82
N VAL A 119 -13.54 3.41 9.31
CA VAL A 119 -13.98 3.13 7.94
C VAL A 119 -12.99 3.67 6.92
N PHE A 120 -12.47 4.90 7.10
CA PHE A 120 -11.45 5.47 6.21
C PHE A 120 -10.14 4.67 6.21
N LYS A 121 -9.71 4.21 7.38
CA LYS A 121 -8.54 3.33 7.47
C LYS A 121 -8.75 2.00 6.74
N LEU A 122 -9.95 1.44 6.80
CA LEU A 122 -10.30 0.23 6.03
C LEU A 122 -10.27 0.49 4.52
N TRP A 123 -10.83 1.59 4.05
CA TRP A 123 -10.75 1.97 2.64
C TRP A 123 -9.31 2.06 2.16
N LEU A 124 -8.47 2.80 2.88
CA LEU A 124 -7.05 2.93 2.55
C LEU A 124 -6.31 1.58 2.58
N ALA A 125 -6.61 0.72 3.55
CA ALA A 125 -6.01 -0.61 3.64
C ALA A 125 -6.35 -1.52 2.44
N HIS A 126 -7.44 -1.21 1.74
CA HIS A 126 -7.86 -1.90 0.51
C HIS A 126 -7.49 -1.13 -0.78
N GLY A 127 -6.68 -0.07 -0.67
CA GLY A 127 -6.23 0.72 -1.81
C GLY A 127 -7.25 1.71 -2.35
N VAL A 128 -8.39 1.91 -1.67
CA VAL A 128 -9.38 2.92 -2.03
C VAL A 128 -8.99 4.26 -1.43
N THR A 129 -8.69 5.23 -2.28
CA THR A 129 -8.20 6.57 -1.87
C THR A 129 -9.25 7.66 -2.04
N THR A 130 -10.33 7.37 -2.75
CA THR A 130 -11.42 8.31 -3.00
C THR A 130 -12.75 7.57 -2.90
N VAL A 131 -13.68 8.12 -2.13
CA VAL A 131 -15.03 7.56 -1.95
C VAL A 131 -16.05 8.65 -2.20
N ARG A 132 -17.06 8.33 -3.04
CA ARG A 132 -18.26 9.15 -3.16
C ARG A 132 -19.33 8.62 -2.21
N GLU A 133 -19.72 9.39 -1.21
CA GLU A 133 -20.84 9.09 -0.31
C GLU A 133 -22.15 9.63 -0.89
N PRO A 134 -23.08 8.77 -1.34
CA PRO A 134 -24.30 9.23 -2.00
C PRO A 134 -25.46 9.52 -1.03
N SER A 135 -25.42 8.99 0.19
CA SER A 135 -26.56 9.05 1.11
C SER A 135 -26.66 10.35 1.91
N GLY A 136 -25.66 11.21 1.81
CA GLY A 136 -25.65 12.58 2.32
C GLY A 136 -26.23 12.80 3.71
N ARG A 137 -25.45 12.65 4.75
CA ARG A 137 -25.82 13.06 6.13
C ARG A 137 -25.84 14.56 6.32
N GLY A 138 -26.07 15.30 5.24
CA GLY A 138 -25.94 16.73 5.15
C GLY A 138 -24.55 17.14 4.59
N VAL A 139 -24.59 18.17 3.76
CA VAL A 139 -23.38 18.70 3.08
C VAL A 139 -22.33 19.15 4.09
N GLU A 140 -22.75 19.78 5.18
CA GLU A 140 -21.85 20.28 6.24
C GLU A 140 -21.04 19.16 6.88
N TYR A 141 -21.69 18.04 7.22
CA TYR A 141 -21.02 16.88 7.78
C TYR A 141 -20.00 16.29 6.80
N ALA A 142 -20.36 16.13 5.53
CA ALA A 142 -19.46 15.61 4.50
C ALA A 142 -18.25 16.53 4.27
N VAL A 143 -18.45 17.85 4.28
CA VAL A 143 -17.38 18.84 4.16
C VAL A 143 -16.45 18.82 5.36
N ASP A 144 -16.96 18.66 6.58
CA ASP A 144 -16.14 18.52 7.78
C ASP A 144 -15.27 17.26 7.72
N LEU A 145 -15.86 16.11 7.39
CA LEU A 145 -15.10 14.86 7.24
C LEU A 145 -14.02 14.96 6.16
N LYS A 146 -14.32 15.60 5.01
CA LYS A 146 -13.33 15.85 3.97
C LYS A 146 -12.15 16.67 4.49
N LYS A 147 -12.40 17.74 5.25
CA LYS A 147 -11.34 18.56 5.84
C LYS A 147 -10.50 17.79 6.85
N ARG A 148 -11.11 16.89 7.62
CA ARG A 148 -10.42 16.06 8.62
C ARG A 148 -9.60 14.94 8.00
N SER A 149 -10.08 14.33 6.91
CA SER A 149 -9.36 13.27 6.19
C SER A 149 -8.17 13.77 5.37
N SER A 150 -8.05 15.10 5.19
CA SER A 150 -6.96 15.73 4.41
C SER A 150 -5.82 16.24 5.29
N LYS A 151 -5.85 15.99 6.59
CA LYS A 151 -4.81 16.34 7.57
C LYS A 151 -3.99 15.10 7.94
#